data_e55c23121acaeb94187a6407e33535fc
#
_entry.id   e55c23121acaeb94187a6407e33535fc
#
_cell.length_a   1.000
_cell.length_b   1.000
_cell.length_c   1.000
_cell.angle_alpha   90.00
_cell.angle_beta   90.00
_cell.angle_gamma   90.00
#
_symmetry.space_group_name_H-M   'P 1'
#
loop_
_entity.id
_entity.type
_entity.pdbx_description
1 polymer ?
#
loop_
_entity_poly.entity_id
_entity_poly.type
_entity_poly.pdbx_seq_one_letter_code
_entity_poly.pdbx_strand_id
1 'polypeptide(L)'
;MVSLDKTGEGFLVEQDNEATKMWRYGLGLWKLPGVKDTCLAWQLKFGFDVSFLIFLSWVGCVRRESIGRDQVQRANAEVSEWRETVIEPARTARKYAKAENSEAKPELTHVFELLRAVELRSELREQVMLLRWWRSQEKIAGEGQGLVQSVKDYLSIVSHSPDLVEEGELQRICGLIANIELPDDR
;
A
#
# COMPACT_ATOMS: atom_id res chain seq x y z
N MET A 1 -5.97 4.50 -28.34
CA MET A 1 -6.69 4.94 -27.12
C MET A 1 -6.50 3.82 -26.10
N VAL A 2 -5.59 4.00 -25.15
CA VAL A 2 -5.31 2.98 -24.11
C VAL A 2 -6.53 2.94 -23.21
N SER A 3 -7.22 1.79 -23.17
CA SER A 3 -8.30 1.55 -22.21
C SER A 3 -7.73 1.66 -20.81
N LEU A 4 -8.14 2.67 -20.07
CA LEU A 4 -7.79 2.81 -18.64
C LEU A 4 -8.61 1.78 -17.88
N ASP A 5 -8.04 0.59 -17.70
CA ASP A 5 -8.59 -0.39 -16.79
C ASP A 5 -8.68 0.24 -15.39
N LYS A 6 -9.90 0.27 -14.84
CA LYS A 6 -10.20 0.92 -13.56
C LYS A 6 -9.53 0.23 -12.37
N THR A 7 -9.02 -0.98 -12.55
CA THR A 7 -8.38 -1.79 -11.50
C THR A 7 -6.85 -1.78 -11.56
N GLY A 8 -6.26 -1.33 -12.67
CA GLY A 8 -4.81 -1.38 -12.89
C GLY A 8 -4.28 -2.79 -13.20
N GLU A 9 -5.10 -3.83 -13.16
CA GLU A 9 -4.69 -5.23 -13.32
C GLU A 9 -4.04 -5.52 -14.68
N GLY A 10 -4.55 -4.94 -15.77
CA GLY A 10 -4.01 -5.17 -17.12
C GLY A 10 -2.55 -4.77 -17.29
N PHE A 11 -2.06 -3.82 -16.49
CA PHE A 11 -0.66 -3.39 -16.53
C PHE A 11 0.29 -4.38 -15.81
N LEU A 12 -0.20 -5.10 -14.80
CA LEU A 12 0.61 -6.01 -13.99
C LEU A 12 0.73 -7.40 -14.59
N VAL A 13 -0.33 -7.91 -15.22
CA VAL A 13 -0.38 -9.28 -15.77
C VAL A 13 0.73 -9.53 -16.79
N GLU A 14 1.16 -8.50 -17.51
CA GLU A 14 2.24 -8.61 -18.48
C GLU A 14 3.65 -8.59 -17.85
N GLN A 15 3.79 -8.12 -16.59
CA GLN A 15 5.11 -7.85 -16.03
C GLN A 15 5.52 -8.71 -14.82
N ASP A 16 4.60 -9.05 -13.91
CA ASP A 16 4.91 -9.80 -12.70
C ASP A 16 3.66 -10.44 -12.08
N ASN A 17 3.57 -11.77 -12.18
CA ASN A 17 2.43 -12.53 -11.63
C ASN A 17 2.28 -12.35 -10.10
N GLU A 18 3.39 -12.30 -9.35
CA GLU A 18 3.33 -12.11 -7.90
C GLU A 18 2.86 -10.69 -7.53
N ALA A 19 3.31 -9.67 -8.26
CA ALA A 19 2.83 -8.31 -8.06
C ALA A 19 1.32 -8.19 -8.32
N THR A 20 0.79 -8.91 -9.31
CA THR A 20 -0.64 -9.00 -9.57
C THR A 20 -1.38 -9.64 -8.40
N LYS A 21 -0.85 -10.74 -7.84
CA LYS A 21 -1.43 -11.41 -6.67
C LYS A 21 -1.41 -10.50 -5.44
N MET A 22 -0.29 -9.83 -5.18
CA MET A 22 -0.18 -8.87 -4.06
C MET A 22 -1.15 -7.71 -4.22
N TRP A 23 -1.34 -7.20 -5.44
CA TRP A 23 -2.33 -6.16 -5.71
C TRP A 23 -3.77 -6.63 -5.41
N ARG A 24 -4.16 -7.80 -5.90
CA ARG A 24 -5.48 -8.40 -5.62
C ARG A 24 -5.69 -8.64 -4.14
N TYR A 25 -4.65 -9.09 -3.46
CA TYR A 25 -4.64 -9.21 -2.00
C TYR A 25 -4.93 -7.86 -1.33
N GLY A 26 -4.25 -6.78 -1.74
CA GLY A 26 -4.51 -5.42 -1.27
C GLY A 26 -5.94 -4.96 -1.49
N LEU A 27 -6.54 -5.25 -2.66
CA LEU A 27 -7.96 -4.98 -2.91
C LEU A 27 -8.88 -5.78 -1.98
N GLY A 28 -8.48 -6.98 -1.57
CA GLY A 28 -9.17 -7.79 -0.56
C GLY A 28 -9.10 -7.12 0.82
N LEU A 29 -7.93 -6.63 1.23
CA LEU A 29 -7.76 -5.90 2.51
C LEU A 29 -8.70 -4.69 2.61
N TRP A 30 -8.89 -3.97 1.50
CA TRP A 30 -9.78 -2.81 1.44
C TRP A 30 -11.26 -3.11 1.70
N LYS A 31 -11.66 -4.38 1.59
CA LYS A 31 -13.03 -4.85 1.85
C LYS A 31 -13.25 -5.26 3.31
N LEU A 32 -12.18 -5.43 4.09
CA LEU A 32 -12.26 -5.81 5.48
C LEU A 32 -12.88 -4.67 6.33
N PRO A 33 -13.77 -4.98 7.28
CA PRO A 33 -14.45 -3.97 8.08
C PRO A 33 -13.46 -3.06 8.84
N GLY A 34 -13.53 -1.75 8.59
CA GLY A 34 -12.75 -0.72 9.26
C GLY A 34 -11.29 -0.63 8.81
N VAL A 35 -10.74 -1.56 8.02
CA VAL A 35 -9.34 -1.50 7.54
C VAL A 35 -9.11 -0.25 6.71
N LYS A 36 -9.97 0.00 5.74
CA LYS A 36 -9.86 1.20 4.87
C LYS A 36 -9.83 2.49 5.67
N ASP A 37 -10.79 2.67 6.58
CA ASP A 37 -10.95 3.93 7.32
C ASP A 37 -9.77 4.15 8.27
N THR A 38 -9.31 3.10 8.94
CA THR A 38 -8.13 3.15 9.80
C THR A 38 -6.85 3.46 8.99
N CYS A 39 -6.63 2.80 7.85
CA CYS A 39 -5.46 3.07 7.00
C CYS A 39 -5.46 4.52 6.48
N LEU A 40 -6.61 5.05 6.06
CA LEU A 40 -6.71 6.45 5.62
C LEU A 40 -6.49 7.43 6.77
N ALA A 41 -6.95 7.13 7.97
CA ALA A 41 -6.68 7.92 9.16
C ALA A 41 -5.19 7.90 9.52
N TRP A 42 -4.53 6.74 9.47
CA TRP A 42 -3.10 6.61 9.71
C TRP A 42 -2.27 7.33 8.64
N GLN A 43 -2.67 7.24 7.37
CA GLN A 43 -2.03 7.98 6.29
C GLN A 43 -2.08 9.49 6.53
N LEU A 44 -3.24 10.01 6.92
CA LEU A 44 -3.41 11.44 7.16
C LEU A 44 -2.65 11.93 8.40
N LYS A 45 -2.67 11.13 9.47
CA LYS A 45 -2.18 11.54 10.79
C LYS A 45 -0.68 11.25 10.98
N PHE A 46 -0.18 10.17 10.39
CA PHE A 46 1.16 9.65 10.66
C PHE A 46 2.06 9.56 9.42
N GLY A 47 1.57 9.95 8.23
CA GLY A 47 2.30 9.75 6.98
C GLY A 47 2.44 8.28 6.58
N PHE A 48 1.57 7.41 7.14
CA PHE A 48 1.57 5.98 6.87
C PHE A 48 1.24 5.69 5.41
N ASP A 49 2.01 4.82 4.76
CA ASP A 49 1.72 4.41 3.40
C ASP A 49 1.02 3.05 3.35
N VAL A 50 -0.10 3.02 2.63
CA VAL A 50 -0.96 1.83 2.53
C VAL A 50 -0.35 0.77 1.63
N SER A 51 0.34 1.16 0.56
CA SER A 51 1.06 0.20 -0.30
C SER A 51 2.14 -0.53 0.48
N PHE A 52 2.78 0.17 1.42
CA PHE A 52 3.77 -0.44 2.30
C PHE A 52 3.15 -1.43 3.30
N LEU A 53 1.95 -1.13 3.85
CA LEU A 53 1.19 -2.10 4.67
C LEU A 53 0.86 -3.36 3.89
N ILE A 54 0.39 -3.21 2.64
CA ILE A 54 0.09 -4.34 1.76
C ILE A 54 1.34 -5.20 1.57
N PHE A 55 2.50 -4.58 1.34
CA PHE A 55 3.77 -5.28 1.21
C PHE A 55 4.16 -6.02 2.50
N LEU A 56 4.13 -5.37 3.67
CA LEU A 56 4.45 -6.01 4.95
C LEU A 56 3.54 -7.20 5.23
N SER A 57 2.24 -7.03 4.97
CA SER A 57 1.26 -8.10 5.17
C SER A 57 1.43 -9.24 4.16
N TRP A 58 1.78 -8.94 2.91
CA TRP A 58 2.11 -9.93 1.90
C TRP A 58 3.30 -10.79 2.33
N VAL A 59 4.40 -10.15 2.74
CA VAL A 59 5.58 -10.85 3.22
C VAL A 59 5.26 -11.71 4.44
N GLY A 60 4.61 -11.14 5.46
CA GLY A 60 4.35 -11.84 6.73
C GLY A 60 3.25 -12.90 6.64
N CYS A 61 2.12 -12.59 6.01
CA CYS A 61 0.93 -13.46 6.05
C CYS A 61 0.84 -14.41 4.87
N VAL A 62 1.24 -13.98 3.67
CA VAL A 62 1.12 -14.78 2.44
C VAL A 62 2.37 -15.60 2.19
N ARG A 63 3.54 -14.95 2.20
CA ARG A 63 4.81 -15.64 1.99
C ARG A 63 5.31 -16.37 3.24
N ARG A 64 4.77 -16.01 4.42
CA ARG A 64 5.20 -16.53 5.73
C ARG A 64 6.71 -16.34 5.95
N GLU A 65 7.20 -15.20 5.48
CA GLU A 65 8.58 -14.77 5.64
C GLU A 65 8.67 -13.65 6.67
N SER A 66 9.82 -13.53 7.31
CA SER A 66 10.08 -12.48 8.30
C SER A 66 10.73 -11.29 7.69
N ILE A 67 10.33 -10.11 8.12
CA ILE A 67 10.99 -8.86 7.81
C ILE A 67 11.38 -8.16 9.12
N GLY A 68 12.68 -7.98 9.35
CA GLY A 68 13.21 -7.31 10.54
C GLY A 68 13.22 -5.79 10.35
N ARG A 69 13.42 -5.06 11.47
CA ARG A 69 13.42 -3.59 11.51
C ARG A 69 14.34 -2.95 10.46
N ASP A 70 15.58 -3.44 10.34
CA ASP A 70 16.55 -2.92 9.39
C ASP A 70 16.10 -3.13 7.94
N GLN A 71 15.40 -4.25 7.66
CA GLN A 71 14.83 -4.51 6.35
C GLN A 71 13.62 -3.61 6.08
N VAL A 72 12.77 -3.35 7.08
CA VAL A 72 11.67 -2.37 6.98
C VAL A 72 12.21 -0.98 6.63
N GLN A 73 13.29 -0.56 7.31
CA GLN A 73 13.93 0.74 7.04
C GLN A 73 14.49 0.82 5.62
N ARG A 74 15.21 -0.23 5.17
CA ARG A 74 15.77 -0.29 3.80
C ARG A 74 14.68 -0.37 2.73
N ALA A 75 13.63 -1.14 2.98
CA ALA A 75 12.48 -1.21 2.07
C ALA A 75 11.79 0.16 1.91
N ASN A 76 11.63 0.89 3.03
CA ASN A 76 11.06 2.23 2.97
C ASN A 76 11.97 3.19 2.20
N ALA A 77 13.28 3.14 2.40
CA ALA A 77 14.24 3.96 1.66
C ALA A 77 14.23 3.67 0.15
N GLU A 78 14.02 2.41 -0.27
CA GLU A 78 13.94 2.00 -1.68
C GLU A 78 12.83 2.72 -2.45
N VAL A 79 11.72 3.06 -1.77
CA VAL A 79 10.54 3.64 -2.42
C VAL A 79 10.26 5.09 -2.04
N SER A 80 11.00 5.66 -1.10
CA SER A 80 10.74 7.02 -0.58
C SER A 80 10.80 8.08 -1.67
N GLU A 81 11.83 8.08 -2.52
CA GLU A 81 11.96 9.05 -3.62
C GLU A 81 10.78 8.95 -4.61
N TRP A 82 10.38 7.72 -4.97
CA TRP A 82 9.24 7.49 -5.85
C TRP A 82 7.93 8.01 -5.22
N ARG A 83 7.73 7.74 -3.93
CA ARG A 83 6.56 8.19 -3.18
C ARG A 83 6.48 9.71 -3.15
N GLU A 84 7.57 10.38 -2.76
CA GLU A 84 7.64 11.84 -2.62
C GLU A 84 7.54 12.55 -3.96
N THR A 85 8.16 11.99 -5.02
CA THR A 85 8.27 12.66 -6.31
C THR A 85 7.08 12.38 -7.23
N VAL A 86 6.42 11.23 -7.10
CA VAL A 86 5.37 10.81 -8.04
C VAL A 86 4.03 10.61 -7.34
N ILE A 87 3.96 9.78 -6.28
CA ILE A 87 2.69 9.40 -5.66
C ILE A 87 2.05 10.60 -4.94
N GLU A 88 2.78 11.29 -4.06
CA GLU A 88 2.24 12.41 -3.29
C GLU A 88 1.80 13.59 -4.16
N PRO A 89 2.56 14.01 -5.19
CA PRO A 89 2.09 15.02 -6.13
C PRO A 89 0.83 14.60 -6.90
N ALA A 90 0.75 13.34 -7.37
CA ALA A 90 -0.44 12.82 -8.05
C ALA A 90 -1.67 12.82 -7.12
N ARG A 91 -1.48 12.38 -5.87
CA ARG A 91 -2.51 12.38 -4.82
C ARG A 91 -3.00 13.80 -4.51
N THR A 92 -2.07 14.76 -4.41
CA THR A 92 -2.38 16.17 -4.17
C THR A 92 -3.17 16.76 -5.33
N ALA A 93 -2.73 16.56 -6.56
CA ALA A 93 -3.43 17.03 -7.75
C ALA A 93 -4.85 16.42 -7.86
N ARG A 94 -5.01 15.11 -7.59
CA ARG A 94 -6.31 14.45 -7.56
C ARG A 94 -7.25 15.01 -6.49
N LYS A 95 -6.73 15.27 -5.27
CA LYS A 95 -7.53 15.87 -4.20
C LYS A 95 -8.02 17.26 -4.59
N TYR A 96 -7.17 18.07 -5.20
CA TYR A 96 -7.53 19.39 -5.69
C TYR A 96 -8.60 19.29 -6.80
N ALA A 97 -8.39 18.47 -7.82
CA ALA A 97 -9.37 18.27 -8.88
C ALA A 97 -10.72 17.77 -8.35
N LYS A 98 -10.73 16.91 -7.31
CA LYS A 98 -11.95 16.46 -6.65
C LYS A 98 -12.70 17.60 -5.95
N ALA A 99 -11.97 18.47 -5.24
CA ALA A 99 -12.56 19.58 -4.51
C ALA A 99 -13.18 20.64 -5.45
N GLU A 100 -12.56 20.86 -6.61
CA GLU A 100 -13.05 21.78 -7.64
C GLU A 100 -14.15 21.19 -8.54
N ASN A 101 -14.33 19.86 -8.52
CA ASN A 101 -15.29 19.16 -9.37
C ASN A 101 -16.72 19.46 -8.90
N SER A 102 -17.51 20.05 -9.80
CA SER A 102 -18.92 20.38 -9.58
C SER A 102 -19.71 20.16 -10.87
N GLU A 103 -21.04 20.16 -10.78
CA GLU A 103 -21.93 20.10 -11.97
C GLU A 103 -21.66 21.23 -12.97
N ALA A 104 -21.13 22.35 -12.51
CA ALA A 104 -20.78 23.49 -13.35
C ALA A 104 -19.46 23.34 -14.12
N LYS A 105 -18.65 22.31 -13.80
CA LYS A 105 -17.32 22.08 -14.39
C LYS A 105 -17.13 20.59 -14.77
N PRO A 106 -17.93 20.05 -15.71
CA PRO A 106 -17.89 18.62 -16.03
C PRO A 106 -16.54 18.15 -16.61
N GLU A 107 -15.75 19.06 -17.19
CA GLU A 107 -14.40 18.78 -17.68
C GLU A 107 -13.45 18.35 -16.57
N LEU A 108 -13.66 18.80 -15.33
CA LEU A 108 -12.84 18.41 -14.18
C LEU A 108 -13.08 16.97 -13.75
N THR A 109 -14.24 16.40 -14.05
CA THR A 109 -14.50 14.97 -13.80
C THR A 109 -13.51 14.10 -14.58
N HIS A 110 -13.24 14.43 -15.84
CA HIS A 110 -12.28 13.69 -16.65
C HIS A 110 -10.83 13.86 -16.11
N VAL A 111 -10.46 15.09 -15.73
CA VAL A 111 -9.15 15.36 -15.11
C VAL A 111 -9.00 14.58 -13.81
N PHE A 112 -10.01 14.56 -12.95
CA PHE A 112 -10.02 13.79 -11.72
C PHE A 112 -9.79 12.28 -11.96
N GLU A 113 -10.50 11.69 -12.94
CA GLU A 113 -10.37 10.26 -13.27
C GLU A 113 -8.98 9.93 -13.83
N LEU A 114 -8.38 10.82 -14.64
CA LEU A 114 -7.00 10.65 -15.11
C LEU A 114 -6.00 10.69 -13.96
N LEU A 115 -6.10 11.66 -13.06
CA LEU A 115 -5.22 11.81 -11.90
C LEU A 115 -5.37 10.62 -10.94
N ARG A 116 -6.60 10.12 -10.76
CA ARG A 116 -6.85 8.90 -9.99
C ARG A 116 -6.17 7.68 -10.61
N ALA A 117 -6.21 7.54 -11.93
CA ALA A 117 -5.56 6.46 -12.63
C ALA A 117 -4.02 6.56 -12.54
N VAL A 118 -3.47 7.78 -12.57
CA VAL A 118 -2.03 8.02 -12.37
C VAL A 118 -1.61 7.61 -10.97
N GLU A 119 -2.31 8.09 -9.93
CA GLU A 119 -2.03 7.73 -8.54
C GLU A 119 -2.04 6.20 -8.35
N LEU A 120 -3.11 5.53 -8.78
CA LEU A 120 -3.26 4.09 -8.65
C LEU A 120 -2.10 3.31 -9.32
N ARG A 121 -1.70 3.71 -10.51
CA ARG A 121 -0.58 3.07 -11.23
C ARG A 121 0.77 3.36 -10.59
N SER A 122 0.92 4.50 -9.97
CA SER A 122 2.12 4.85 -9.22
C SER A 122 2.26 4.03 -7.94
N GLU A 123 1.16 3.75 -7.24
CA GLU A 123 1.10 2.84 -6.09
C GLU A 123 1.40 1.39 -6.51
N LEU A 124 0.87 0.95 -7.65
CA LEU A 124 1.22 -0.35 -8.24
C LEU A 124 2.71 -0.47 -8.54
N ARG A 125 3.31 0.57 -9.10
CA ARG A 125 4.75 0.61 -9.35
C ARG A 125 5.54 0.50 -8.06
N GLU A 126 5.13 1.18 -7.00
CA GLU A 126 5.75 1.07 -5.68
C GLU A 126 5.73 -0.39 -5.18
N GLN A 127 4.59 -1.08 -5.27
CA GLN A 127 4.49 -2.48 -4.89
C GLN A 127 5.43 -3.40 -5.70
N VAL A 128 5.57 -3.16 -7.00
CA VAL A 128 6.54 -3.89 -7.84
C VAL A 128 7.98 -3.62 -7.38
N MET A 129 8.32 -2.38 -7.04
CA MET A 129 9.66 -2.02 -6.52
C MET A 129 9.94 -2.75 -5.21
N LEU A 130 9.01 -2.72 -4.26
CA LEU A 130 9.11 -3.42 -2.98
C LEU A 130 9.29 -4.93 -3.14
N LEU A 131 8.52 -5.58 -4.03
CA LEU A 131 8.67 -7.01 -4.29
C LEU A 131 10.01 -7.35 -4.94
N ARG A 132 10.47 -6.57 -5.90
CA ARG A 132 11.77 -6.76 -6.54
C ARG A 132 12.90 -6.63 -5.53
N TRP A 133 12.84 -5.58 -4.73
CA TRP A 133 13.78 -5.37 -3.64
C TRP A 133 13.76 -6.55 -2.66
N TRP A 134 12.57 -6.99 -2.22
CA TRP A 134 12.43 -8.12 -1.29
C TRP A 134 13.02 -9.43 -1.82
N ARG A 135 12.84 -9.71 -3.10
CA ARG A 135 13.42 -10.89 -3.76
C ARG A 135 14.93 -10.89 -3.78
N SER A 136 15.56 -9.71 -3.77
CA SER A 136 17.02 -9.56 -3.75
C SER A 136 17.62 -9.64 -2.35
N GLN A 137 16.79 -9.64 -1.28
CA GLN A 137 17.28 -9.68 0.08
C GLN A 137 17.59 -11.10 0.56
N GLU A 138 18.62 -11.24 1.38
CA GLU A 138 18.85 -12.45 2.14
C GLU A 138 17.69 -12.68 3.12
N LYS A 139 17.18 -13.90 3.16
CA LYS A 139 16.09 -14.28 4.04
C LYS A 139 16.63 -14.52 5.45
N ILE A 140 15.99 -13.90 6.42
CA ILE A 140 16.31 -14.14 7.84
C ILE A 140 15.68 -15.48 8.21
N ALA A 141 16.54 -16.47 8.54
CA ALA A 141 16.08 -17.75 9.08
C ALA A 141 15.67 -17.56 10.54
N GLY A 142 14.45 -17.95 10.89
CA GLY A 142 13.96 -17.94 12.28
C GLY A 142 12.46 -17.65 12.36
N GLU A 143 11.90 -17.83 13.56
CA GLU A 143 10.57 -17.33 13.88
C GLU A 143 10.58 -15.81 13.80
N GLY A 144 9.94 -15.31 12.78
CA GLY A 144 10.01 -13.91 12.49
C GLY A 144 9.10 -13.05 13.34
N GLN A 145 9.48 -11.82 13.32
CA GLN A 145 8.69 -10.72 13.81
C GLN A 145 7.30 -10.75 13.14
N GLY A 146 6.25 -10.85 13.96
CA GLY A 146 4.87 -10.86 13.45
C GLY A 146 4.49 -9.53 12.77
N LEU A 147 3.42 -9.55 11.96
CA LEU A 147 2.93 -8.38 11.23
C LEU A 147 2.78 -7.13 12.12
N VAL A 148 2.26 -7.29 13.33
CA VAL A 148 2.09 -6.19 14.31
C VAL A 148 3.42 -5.48 14.55
N GLN A 149 4.50 -6.22 14.78
CA GLN A 149 5.81 -5.62 15.06
C GLN A 149 6.39 -4.96 13.81
N SER A 150 6.24 -5.56 12.62
CA SER A 150 6.70 -4.96 11.35
C SER A 150 5.97 -3.64 11.06
N VAL A 151 4.67 -3.56 11.36
CA VAL A 151 3.89 -2.31 11.25
C VAL A 151 4.31 -1.27 12.28
N LYS A 152 4.61 -1.68 13.52
CA LYS A 152 5.18 -0.78 14.55
C LYS A 152 6.52 -0.20 14.11
N ASP A 153 7.39 -1.03 13.59
CA ASP A 153 8.69 -0.58 13.08
C ASP A 153 8.52 0.43 11.95
N TYR A 154 7.60 0.16 11.01
CA TYR A 154 7.32 1.10 9.94
C TYR A 154 6.76 2.43 10.47
N LEU A 155 5.79 2.39 11.37
CA LEU A 155 5.25 3.60 12.03
C LEU A 155 6.35 4.40 12.73
N SER A 156 7.29 3.75 13.40
CA SER A 156 8.41 4.42 14.06
C SER A 156 9.40 5.10 13.09
N ILE A 157 9.39 4.70 11.81
CA ILE A 157 10.25 5.28 10.77
C ILE A 157 9.58 6.51 10.13
N VAL A 158 8.27 6.42 9.86
CA VAL A 158 7.57 7.45 9.08
C VAL A 158 6.86 8.50 9.93
N SER A 159 6.57 8.20 11.18
CA SER A 159 5.83 9.08 12.09
C SER A 159 6.73 9.76 13.12
N HIS A 160 6.48 11.06 13.35
CA HIS A 160 7.08 11.79 14.48
C HIS A 160 6.43 11.43 15.83
N SER A 161 5.32 10.72 15.84
CA SER A 161 4.54 10.38 17.03
C SER A 161 3.92 8.97 16.90
N PRO A 162 4.74 7.92 16.77
CA PRO A 162 4.26 6.55 16.56
C PRO A 162 3.42 6.03 17.75
N ASP A 163 3.68 6.54 18.96
CA ASP A 163 2.99 6.15 20.19
C ASP A 163 1.52 6.59 20.25
N LEU A 164 1.09 7.45 19.31
CA LEU A 164 -0.32 7.86 19.21
C LEU A 164 -1.21 6.85 18.49
N VAL A 165 -0.65 5.78 17.94
CA VAL A 165 -1.43 4.66 17.41
C VAL A 165 -1.81 3.76 18.58
N GLU A 166 -3.10 3.62 18.81
CA GLU A 166 -3.60 2.77 19.88
C GLU A 166 -3.25 1.30 19.62
N GLU A 167 -2.62 0.65 20.60
CA GLU A 167 -2.20 -0.74 20.51
C GLU A 167 -3.37 -1.66 20.16
N GLY A 168 -4.54 -1.43 20.73
CA GLY A 168 -5.75 -2.21 20.45
C GLY A 168 -6.24 -2.07 19.01
N GLU A 169 -6.14 -0.87 18.42
CA GLU A 169 -6.48 -0.64 17.02
C GLU A 169 -5.50 -1.36 16.09
N LEU A 170 -4.20 -1.26 16.37
CA LEU A 170 -3.15 -1.93 15.62
C LEU A 170 -3.32 -3.45 15.64
N GLN A 171 -3.52 -4.03 16.83
CA GLN A 171 -3.76 -5.47 16.99
C GLN A 171 -5.01 -5.93 16.24
N ARG A 172 -6.09 -5.15 16.30
CA ARG A 172 -7.33 -5.44 15.58
C ARG A 172 -7.11 -5.46 14.07
N ILE A 173 -6.48 -4.43 13.53
CA ILE A 173 -6.23 -4.32 12.06
C ILE A 173 -5.30 -5.43 11.59
N CYS A 174 -4.18 -5.65 12.25
CA CYS A 174 -3.24 -6.72 11.89
C CYS A 174 -3.89 -8.12 12.04
N GLY A 175 -4.75 -8.32 13.03
CA GLY A 175 -5.51 -9.56 13.22
C GLY A 175 -6.49 -9.83 12.08
N LEU A 176 -7.21 -8.81 11.61
CA LEU A 176 -8.09 -8.94 10.44
C LEU A 176 -7.30 -9.28 9.17
N ILE A 177 -6.17 -8.62 8.96
CA ILE A 177 -5.29 -8.83 7.81
C ILE A 177 -4.70 -10.25 7.83
N ALA A 178 -4.26 -10.74 8.99
CA ALA A 178 -3.65 -12.06 9.12
C ALA A 178 -4.63 -13.22 8.83
N ASN A 179 -5.93 -12.98 8.96
CA ASN A 179 -6.98 -13.97 8.74
C ASN A 179 -7.69 -13.83 7.39
N ILE A 180 -7.19 -12.99 6.48
CA ILE A 180 -7.80 -12.87 5.15
C ILE A 180 -7.57 -14.15 4.33
N GLU A 181 -8.63 -14.67 3.76
CA GLU A 181 -8.53 -15.71 2.75
C GLU A 181 -8.01 -15.12 1.44
N LEU A 182 -6.97 -15.74 0.88
CA LEU A 182 -6.48 -15.35 -0.45
C LEU A 182 -7.58 -15.61 -1.48
N PRO A 183 -7.82 -14.68 -2.43
CA PRO A 183 -8.71 -14.97 -3.53
C PRO A 183 -8.17 -16.18 -4.30
N ASP A 184 -9.04 -17.15 -4.56
CA ASP A 184 -8.73 -18.31 -5.38
C ASP A 184 -8.11 -17.89 -6.73
N ASP A 185 -7.06 -18.58 -7.15
CA ASP A 185 -6.36 -18.41 -8.44
C ASP A 185 -7.24 -18.89 -9.64
N ARG A 186 -8.53 -18.46 -9.67
CA ARG A 186 -9.41 -18.77 -10.81
C ARG A 186 -9.46 -17.66 -11.83
#